data_8108bdd88a02343d1f397fd44fbb45f0
#
_entry.id   8108bdd88a02343d1f397fd44fbb45f0
#
_cell.length_a   1.000
_cell.length_b   1.000
_cell.length_c   1.000
_cell.angle_alpha   90.00
_cell.angle_beta   90.00
_cell.angle_gamma   90.00
#
_symmetry.space_group_name_H-M   'P 1'
#
loop_
_entity.id
_entity.type
_entity.pdbx_description
1 polymer ?
#
loop_
_entity_poly.entity_id
_entity_poly.type
_entity_poly.pdbx_seq_one_letter_code
_entity_poly.pdbx_strand_id
1 'polypeptide(L)'
;MKIKRCRICESKKFFDLFSLGKLSFTGKFPKNLKNKIPRDFINLIMCKKCRLVQLDRNFNPNYLYSQDYGYRTGINSTMTKHVHSVANEAIRLTKLKKNKHVLDIASN
;
A
#
# COMPACT_ATOMS: atom_id res chain seq x y z
N MET A 1 -7.96 -0.89 -13.24
CA MET A 1 -7.58 -0.88 -14.67
C MET A 1 -6.14 -1.39 -14.79
N LYS A 2 -5.88 -2.37 -15.70
CA LYS A 2 -4.53 -2.94 -15.90
C LYS A 2 -3.55 -1.87 -16.43
N ILE A 3 -2.33 -1.81 -15.87
CA ILE A 3 -1.32 -0.85 -16.32
C ILE A 3 -0.69 -1.31 -17.63
N LYS A 4 -0.34 -0.36 -18.48
CA LYS A 4 0.34 -0.63 -19.76
C LYS A 4 1.83 -0.29 -19.74
N ARG A 5 2.26 0.50 -18.74
CA ARG A 5 3.62 1.01 -18.60
C ARG A 5 4.07 0.94 -17.14
N CYS A 6 5.35 0.76 -16.92
CA CYS A 6 5.96 0.85 -15.60
C CYS A 6 5.77 2.25 -15.02
N ARG A 7 5.40 2.32 -13.73
CA ARG A 7 5.14 3.59 -13.04
C ARG A 7 6.35 4.50 -12.88
N ILE A 8 7.57 3.95 -13.01
CA ILE A 8 8.81 4.74 -12.88
C ILE A 8 9.45 4.98 -14.23
N CYS A 9 9.74 3.92 -15.03
CA CYS A 9 10.56 4.05 -16.23
C CYS A 9 9.77 3.92 -17.53
N GLU A 10 8.45 3.83 -17.46
CA GLU A 10 7.49 3.73 -18.58
C GLU A 10 7.70 2.53 -19.53
N SER A 11 8.61 1.62 -19.24
CA SER A 11 8.80 0.38 -20.00
C SER A 11 7.50 -0.41 -20.05
N LYS A 12 7.25 -1.04 -21.20
CA LYS A 12 6.09 -1.94 -21.41
C LYS A 12 6.41 -3.41 -21.14
N LYS A 13 7.65 -3.73 -20.75
CA LYS A 13 8.12 -5.12 -20.58
C LYS A 13 8.09 -5.51 -19.11
N PHE A 14 7.35 -6.57 -18.76
CA PHE A 14 7.18 -7.06 -17.41
C PHE A 14 7.47 -8.56 -17.30
N PHE A 15 7.81 -9.00 -16.10
CA PHE A 15 7.69 -10.39 -15.64
C PHE A 15 6.48 -10.48 -14.72
N ASP A 16 5.67 -11.50 -14.90
CA ASP A 16 4.68 -11.89 -13.90
C ASP A 16 5.39 -12.63 -12.77
N LEU A 17 5.21 -12.17 -11.52
CA LEU A 17 5.83 -12.79 -10.35
C LEU A 17 4.87 -13.80 -9.71
N PHE A 18 3.71 -13.34 -9.27
CA PHE A 18 2.66 -14.21 -8.75
C PHE A 18 1.30 -13.50 -8.71
N SER A 19 0.24 -14.30 -8.53
CA SER A 19 -1.13 -13.81 -8.38
C SER A 19 -1.75 -14.35 -7.09
N LEU A 20 -2.40 -13.50 -6.32
CA LEU A 20 -3.28 -13.89 -5.22
C LEU A 20 -4.71 -14.18 -5.69
N GLY A 21 -4.96 -14.12 -7.00
CA GLY A 21 -6.28 -14.29 -7.57
C GLY A 21 -7.19 -13.08 -7.35
N LYS A 22 -8.50 -13.31 -7.40
CA LYS A 22 -9.52 -12.27 -7.27
C LYS A 22 -9.97 -12.14 -5.82
N LEU A 23 -9.57 -11.07 -5.15
CA LEU A 23 -9.83 -10.80 -3.74
C LEU A 23 -10.83 -9.63 -3.57
N SER A 24 -11.54 -9.62 -2.46
CA SER A 24 -12.38 -8.50 -2.04
C SER A 24 -11.52 -7.36 -1.50
N PHE A 25 -11.95 -6.12 -1.72
CA PHE A 25 -11.26 -4.96 -1.16
C PHE A 25 -11.44 -4.91 0.37
N THR A 26 -10.34 -4.92 1.10
CA THR A 26 -10.30 -5.03 2.56
C THR A 26 -10.75 -3.77 3.29
N GLY A 27 -10.80 -2.62 2.61
CA GLY A 27 -11.29 -1.35 3.19
C GLY A 27 -12.81 -1.18 3.18
N LYS A 28 -13.57 -2.20 2.72
CA LYS A 28 -15.04 -2.15 2.66
C LYS A 28 -15.65 -3.18 3.59
N PHE A 29 -16.39 -2.68 4.59
CA PHE A 29 -17.14 -3.50 5.53
C PHE A 29 -18.66 -3.34 5.26
N PRO A 30 -19.32 -4.34 4.65
CA PRO A 30 -20.74 -4.23 4.34
C PRO A 30 -21.58 -4.27 5.61
N LYS A 31 -22.60 -3.41 5.70
CA LYS A 31 -23.55 -3.37 6.84
C LYS A 31 -24.50 -4.57 6.85
N ASN A 32 -24.67 -5.26 5.74
CA ASN A 32 -25.48 -6.48 5.65
C ASN A 32 -24.91 -7.44 4.59
N LEU A 33 -25.28 -8.72 4.69
CA LEU A 33 -24.81 -9.81 3.82
C LEU A 33 -25.21 -9.67 2.34
N LYS A 34 -26.22 -8.86 2.04
CA LYS A 34 -26.67 -8.63 0.64
C LYS A 34 -25.76 -7.63 -0.11
N ASN A 35 -25.01 -6.83 0.63
CA ASN A 35 -24.10 -5.85 0.02
C ASN A 35 -22.87 -6.52 -0.56
N LYS A 36 -22.72 -6.45 -1.87
CA LYS A 36 -21.55 -7.02 -2.56
C LYS A 36 -20.33 -6.11 -2.37
N ILE A 37 -19.23 -6.72 -1.94
CA ILE A 37 -17.92 -6.05 -1.87
C ILE A 37 -17.27 -6.13 -3.24
N PRO A 38 -16.76 -5.02 -3.80
CA PRO A 38 -15.99 -5.04 -5.03
C PRO A 38 -14.78 -5.97 -4.92
N ARG A 39 -14.48 -6.69 -6.00
CA ARG A 39 -13.38 -7.66 -6.07
C ARG A 39 -12.56 -7.40 -7.32
N ASP A 40 -11.24 -7.56 -7.22
CA ASP A 40 -10.36 -7.53 -8.37
C ASP A 40 -9.14 -8.44 -8.16
N PHE A 41 -8.36 -8.64 -9.23
CA PHE A 41 -7.14 -9.45 -9.16
C PHE A 41 -6.01 -8.69 -8.49
N ILE A 42 -5.26 -9.37 -7.65
CA ILE A 42 -4.03 -8.88 -7.03
C ILE A 42 -2.86 -9.63 -7.65
N ASN A 43 -2.29 -9.06 -8.69
CA ASN A 43 -1.16 -9.62 -9.42
C ASN A 43 0.08 -8.77 -9.20
N LEU A 44 1.19 -9.40 -8.85
CA LEU A 44 2.48 -8.75 -8.68
C LEU A 44 3.33 -8.98 -9.93
N ILE A 45 3.87 -7.91 -10.48
CA ILE A 45 4.72 -7.91 -11.67
C ILE A 45 6.02 -7.16 -11.40
N MET A 46 7.08 -7.50 -12.11
CA MET A 46 8.37 -6.80 -12.07
C MET A 46 8.70 -6.21 -13.43
N CYS A 47 9.09 -4.95 -13.46
CA CYS A 47 9.58 -4.30 -14.68
C CYS A 47 10.90 -4.90 -15.13
N LYS A 48 11.00 -5.33 -16.41
CA LYS A 48 12.24 -5.89 -16.97
C LYS A 48 13.38 -4.86 -17.06
N LYS A 49 13.06 -3.55 -17.17
CA LYS A 49 14.05 -2.48 -17.32
C LYS A 49 14.60 -2.02 -15.97
N CYS A 50 13.75 -1.50 -15.08
CA CYS A 50 14.18 -0.89 -13.81
C CYS A 50 14.02 -1.80 -12.59
N ARG A 51 13.53 -3.03 -12.76
CA ARG A 51 13.32 -4.02 -11.70
C ARG A 51 12.27 -3.62 -10.65
N LEU A 52 11.52 -2.55 -10.87
CA LEU A 52 10.43 -2.18 -9.97
C LEU A 52 9.41 -3.31 -9.87
N VAL A 53 9.16 -3.77 -8.65
CA VAL A 53 8.06 -4.67 -8.33
C VAL A 53 6.82 -3.84 -8.05
N GLN A 54 5.69 -4.16 -8.69
CA GLN A 54 4.47 -3.37 -8.62
C GLN A 54 3.24 -4.22 -8.92
N LEU A 55 2.07 -3.74 -8.52
CA LEU A 55 0.81 -4.34 -8.93
C LEU A 55 0.55 -4.08 -10.43
N ASP A 56 -0.03 -5.08 -11.12
CA ASP A 56 -0.33 -5.02 -12.56
C ASP A 56 -1.47 -4.05 -12.91
N ARG A 57 -2.11 -3.44 -11.90
CA ARG A 57 -3.28 -2.57 -12.10
C ARG A 57 -3.40 -1.47 -11.06
N ASN A 58 -4.18 -0.45 -11.42
CA ASN A 58 -4.60 0.60 -10.51
C ASN A 58 -6.02 0.30 -10.01
N PHE A 59 -6.23 0.54 -8.73
CA PHE A 59 -7.53 0.46 -8.07
C PHE A 59 -8.09 1.85 -7.85
N ASN A 60 -9.41 1.94 -7.78
CA ASN A 60 -10.04 3.20 -7.39
C ASN A 60 -9.76 3.47 -5.89
N PRO A 61 -9.13 4.60 -5.54
CA PRO A 61 -8.80 4.91 -4.15
C PRO A 61 -10.01 4.90 -3.21
N ASN A 62 -11.20 5.25 -3.71
CA ASN A 62 -12.45 5.24 -2.92
C ASN A 62 -12.86 3.84 -2.45
N TYR A 63 -12.30 2.77 -3.02
CA TYR A 63 -12.49 1.41 -2.53
C TYR A 63 -11.49 1.01 -1.45
N LEU A 64 -10.36 1.70 -1.36
CA LEU A 64 -9.28 1.41 -0.42
C LEU A 64 -9.31 2.37 0.77
N TYR A 65 -9.54 3.65 0.50
CA TYR A 65 -9.49 4.75 1.49
C TYR A 65 -10.83 5.49 1.45
N SER A 66 -11.88 4.91 2.05
CA SER A 66 -13.17 5.56 2.23
C SER A 66 -13.26 6.22 3.61
N GLN A 67 -14.27 7.04 3.82
CA GLN A 67 -14.57 7.63 5.15
C GLN A 67 -14.81 6.55 6.23
N ASP A 68 -15.20 5.34 5.81
CA ASP A 68 -15.39 4.19 6.69
C ASP A 68 -14.10 3.37 6.91
N TYR A 69 -12.93 3.86 6.46
CA TYR A 69 -11.66 3.20 6.69
C TYR A 69 -11.27 3.33 8.17
N GLY A 70 -11.59 2.30 8.93
CA GLY A 70 -11.48 2.29 10.38
C GLY A 70 -10.12 1.89 10.96
N TYR A 71 -9.10 1.65 10.11
CA TYR A 71 -7.79 1.28 10.62
C TYR A 71 -7.09 2.49 11.24
N ARG A 72 -6.66 2.32 12.49
CA ARG A 72 -5.81 3.30 13.19
C ARG A 72 -4.67 2.56 13.87
N THR A 73 -3.45 2.92 13.55
CA THR A 73 -2.23 2.33 14.11
C THR A 73 -2.22 2.35 15.64
N GLY A 74 -2.69 3.43 16.26
CA GLY A 74 -2.69 3.63 17.70
C GLY A 74 -3.61 2.70 18.50
N ILE A 75 -4.52 1.97 17.86
CA ILE A 75 -5.40 1.00 18.54
C ILE A 75 -4.67 -0.29 18.91
N ASN A 76 -3.66 -0.67 18.11
CA ASN A 76 -2.91 -1.91 18.30
C ASN A 76 -1.55 -1.63 18.95
N SER A 77 -1.36 -2.10 20.19
CA SER A 77 -0.12 -1.87 20.94
C SER A 77 1.12 -2.46 20.26
N THR A 78 1.01 -3.62 19.61
CA THR A 78 2.12 -4.23 18.87
C THR A 78 2.52 -3.36 17.69
N MET A 79 1.55 -2.85 16.93
CA MET A 79 1.81 -1.97 15.79
C MET A 79 2.39 -0.63 16.26
N THR A 80 1.88 -0.06 17.35
CA THR A 80 2.42 1.17 17.93
C THR A 80 3.90 1.00 18.32
N LYS A 81 4.24 -0.09 19.00
CA LYS A 81 5.64 -0.40 19.34
C LYS A 81 6.53 -0.56 18.08
N HIS A 82 6.00 -1.23 17.05
CA HIS A 82 6.71 -1.40 15.78
C HIS A 82 6.98 -0.05 15.09
N VAL A 83 5.97 0.81 14.97
CA VAL A 83 6.14 2.15 14.37
C VAL A 83 7.14 3.01 15.14
N HIS A 84 7.10 2.96 16.49
CA HIS A 84 8.11 3.61 17.33
C HIS A 84 9.52 3.09 17.06
N SER A 85 9.69 1.76 16.90
CA SER A 85 11.01 1.18 16.59
C SER A 85 11.51 1.63 15.22
N VAL A 86 10.64 1.70 14.21
CA VAL A 86 10.99 2.21 12.86
C VAL A 86 11.40 3.68 12.93
N ALA A 87 10.66 4.52 13.65
CA ALA A 87 10.98 5.93 13.83
C ALA A 87 12.34 6.12 14.52
N ASN A 88 12.60 5.38 15.61
CA ASN A 88 13.87 5.43 16.33
C ASN A 88 15.04 4.98 15.45
N GLU A 89 14.87 3.93 14.65
CA GLU A 89 15.88 3.46 13.71
C GLU A 89 16.17 4.49 12.62
N ALA A 90 15.13 5.13 12.06
CA ALA A 90 15.29 6.21 11.11
C ALA A 90 16.08 7.39 11.69
N ILE A 91 15.76 7.81 12.92
CA ILE A 91 16.50 8.86 13.65
C ILE A 91 17.96 8.46 13.83
N ARG A 92 18.23 7.22 14.24
CA ARG A 92 19.58 6.69 14.44
C ARG A 92 20.40 6.71 13.14
N LEU A 93 19.83 6.17 12.05
CA LEU A 93 20.50 6.06 10.75
C LEU A 93 20.78 7.42 10.11
N THR A 94 19.85 8.36 10.25
CA THR A 94 20.00 9.72 9.69
C THR A 94 20.78 10.67 10.58
N LYS A 95 21.14 10.23 11.81
CA LYS A 95 21.78 11.08 12.84
C LYS A 95 21.00 12.40 13.05
N LEU A 96 19.67 12.27 13.08
CA LEU A 96 18.76 13.41 13.15
C LEU A 96 19.00 14.23 14.42
N LYS A 97 19.26 15.52 14.28
CA LYS A 97 19.47 16.46 15.40
C LYS A 97 18.15 17.12 15.81
N LYS A 98 18.10 17.66 17.03
CA LYS A 98 17.00 18.51 17.49
C LYS A 98 16.76 19.67 16.49
N ASN A 99 15.52 20.13 16.38
CA ASN A 99 15.07 21.22 15.49
C ASN A 99 15.21 20.93 13.98
N LYS A 100 15.20 19.65 13.58
CA LYS A 100 15.07 19.26 12.17
C LYS A 100 13.64 18.83 11.87
N HIS A 101 13.21 19.10 10.64
CA HIS A 101 11.89 18.72 10.17
C HIS A 101 11.93 17.31 9.60
N VAL A 102 10.88 16.56 9.89
CA VAL A 102 10.62 15.24 9.31
C VAL A 102 9.28 15.29 8.60
N LEU A 103 9.20 14.76 7.41
CA LEU A 103 7.97 14.63 6.64
C LEU A 103 7.58 13.15 6.57
N ASP A 104 6.42 12.84 7.10
CA ASP A 104 5.77 11.53 6.92
C ASP A 104 4.66 11.68 5.87
N ILE A 105 4.76 10.93 4.77
CA ILE A 105 3.83 11.01 3.65
C ILE A 105 2.79 9.89 3.79
N ALA A 106 1.51 10.26 3.71
CA ALA A 106 0.38 9.34 3.87
C ALA A 106 0.34 8.64 5.25
N SER A 107 0.71 9.37 6.27
CA SER A 107 0.63 8.97 7.69
C SER A 107 -0.81 8.59 8.10
N ASN A 108 -0.94 7.53 8.88
CA ASN A 108 -2.22 7.05 9.46
C ASN A 108 -2.44 7.62 10.86
#